data_d809a4ac9ec061d7e2da32c0cfa68056
#
_entry.id   d809a4ac9ec061d7e2da32c0cfa68056
#
_cell.length_a   1.000
_cell.length_b   1.000
_cell.length_c   1.000
_cell.angle_alpha   90.00
_cell.angle_beta   90.00
_cell.angle_gamma   90.00
#
_symmetry.space_group_name_H-M   'P 1'
#
loop_
_entity.id
_entity.type
_entity.pdbx_description
1 polymer ?
#
loop_
_entity_poly.entity_id
_entity_poly.type
_entity_poly.pdbx_seq_one_letter_code
_entity_poly.pdbx_strand_id
1 'polypeptide(L)'
;GKGVAFERCKAVAGEDGCADAAVLPRGGVAYLSGVPAEGGLTASAVTKSMSALWKTLEECKLSPAQVVQLKVFLRPASSADEVRRELQTYFPGQMTPPVVFVEWLAPPPVEIELIAHLPLADESAPRVQYYDPPEVRPMQIFSRVALVRTERQIYISSLFARKRGRGQEQALDVFDQLQHILDQTGSDLRHMANATYYVCDDDSARGMDRARLWLYDQDRPPAASKCMVHGVGQSGRTLTMDMIAVGSGE
;
A
#
# COMPACT_ATOMS: atom_id res chain seq x y z
N GLY A 1 -25.43 -1.18 8.85
CA GLY A 1 -24.43 -2.27 8.95
C GLY A 1 -23.48 -2.00 10.10
N LYS A 2 -22.86 -3.03 10.65
CA LYS A 2 -21.81 -2.85 11.66
C LYS A 2 -20.60 -2.18 10.96
N GLY A 3 -20.00 -1.17 11.59
CA GLY A 3 -18.76 -0.55 11.12
C GLY A 3 -17.54 -1.47 11.30
N VAL A 4 -16.34 -0.96 10.97
CA VAL A 4 -15.08 -1.65 11.28
C VAL A 4 -14.97 -1.83 12.79
N ALA A 5 -14.62 -3.03 13.24
CA ALA A 5 -14.34 -3.32 14.64
C ALA A 5 -12.83 -3.39 14.86
N PHE A 6 -12.35 -2.71 15.91
CA PHE A 6 -10.94 -2.71 16.30
C PHE A 6 -10.77 -3.56 17.57
N GLU A 7 -9.79 -4.44 17.52
CA GLU A 7 -9.50 -5.37 18.62
C GLU A 7 -8.12 -5.07 19.22
N ARG A 8 -8.03 -5.24 20.53
CA ARG A 8 -6.78 -5.14 21.27
C ARG A 8 -6.54 -6.42 22.05
N CYS A 9 -5.44 -7.08 21.80
CA CYS A 9 -5.07 -8.31 22.48
C CYS A 9 -4.37 -7.99 23.83
N LYS A 10 -5.01 -8.34 24.94
CA LYS A 10 -4.46 -8.10 26.28
C LYS A 10 -3.10 -8.77 26.54
N ALA A 11 -2.76 -9.82 25.79
CA ALA A 11 -1.51 -10.54 25.91
C ALA A 11 -0.33 -9.86 25.16
N VAL A 12 -0.65 -8.95 24.23
CA VAL A 12 0.34 -8.25 23.38
C VAL A 12 0.45 -6.76 23.74
N ALA A 13 -0.39 -6.28 24.65
CA ALA A 13 -0.63 -4.87 24.91
C ALA A 13 0.64 -4.07 25.24
N GLY A 14 1.15 -3.37 24.23
CA GLY A 14 1.80 -2.08 24.44
C GLY A 14 0.77 -1.02 24.79
N GLU A 15 1.10 -0.03 25.59
CA GLU A 15 0.21 1.11 25.93
C GLU A 15 0.16 2.16 24.79
N ASP A 16 0.29 1.73 23.54
CA ASP A 16 0.57 2.61 22.41
C ASP A 16 -0.67 3.22 21.73
N GLY A 17 -1.89 2.93 22.24
CA GLY A 17 -3.14 3.48 21.71
C GLY A 17 -3.57 2.96 20.34
N CYS A 18 -2.80 2.06 19.72
CA CYS A 18 -3.14 1.44 18.45
C CYS A 18 -3.91 0.13 18.65
N ALA A 19 -4.77 -0.23 17.71
CA ALA A 19 -5.39 -1.54 17.65
C ALA A 19 -4.39 -2.59 17.17
N ASP A 20 -4.50 -3.81 17.66
CA ASP A 20 -3.71 -4.96 17.19
C ASP A 20 -4.33 -5.58 15.94
N ALA A 21 -5.65 -5.47 15.78
CA ALA A 21 -6.37 -5.97 14.63
C ALA A 21 -7.57 -5.08 14.29
N ALA A 22 -7.93 -5.07 13.02
CA ALA A 22 -9.15 -4.49 12.50
C ALA A 22 -9.98 -5.58 11.81
N VAL A 23 -11.25 -5.71 12.16
CA VAL A 23 -12.18 -6.67 11.56
C VAL A 23 -13.14 -5.91 10.65
N LEU A 24 -13.05 -6.18 9.36
CA LEU A 24 -13.89 -5.52 8.36
C LEU A 24 -15.27 -6.17 8.32
N PRO A 25 -16.35 -5.38 8.27
CA PRO A 25 -17.66 -5.91 7.92
C PRO A 25 -17.67 -6.34 6.43
N ARG A 26 -18.74 -6.98 6.01
CA ARG A 26 -18.92 -7.34 4.59
C ARG A 26 -18.84 -6.09 3.71
N GLY A 27 -18.05 -6.17 2.63
CA GLY A 27 -17.80 -5.06 1.73
C GLY A 27 -16.54 -5.28 0.91
N GLY A 28 -16.06 -4.19 0.32
CA GLY A 28 -14.81 -4.14 -0.42
C GLY A 28 -13.67 -3.51 0.39
N VAL A 29 -12.59 -3.21 -0.32
CA VAL A 29 -11.39 -2.58 0.25
C VAL A 29 -10.92 -1.47 -0.68
N ALA A 30 -10.57 -0.32 -0.10
CA ALA A 30 -9.87 0.75 -0.79
C ALA A 30 -8.38 0.72 -0.39
N TYR A 31 -7.50 0.67 -1.37
CA TYR A 31 -6.06 0.79 -1.21
C TYR A 31 -5.63 2.18 -1.64
N LEU A 32 -4.99 2.93 -0.77
CA LEU A 32 -4.46 4.27 -1.06
C LEU A 32 -2.94 4.23 -1.05
N SER A 33 -2.35 4.64 -2.16
CA SER A 33 -0.88 4.74 -2.35
C SER A 33 -0.25 5.66 -1.33
N GLY A 34 1.01 5.41 -1.04
CA GLY A 34 1.83 6.24 -0.16
C GLY A 34 1.88 7.69 -0.59
N VAL A 35 1.77 8.58 0.38
CA VAL A 35 1.95 10.01 0.21
C VAL A 35 3.22 10.43 0.96
N PRO A 36 4.34 10.64 0.26
CA PRO A 36 5.56 11.14 0.87
C PRO A 36 5.41 12.61 1.26
N ALA A 37 5.94 12.97 2.40
CA ALA A 37 6.00 14.36 2.84
C ALA A 37 7.43 14.86 2.87
N GLU A 38 7.73 15.88 2.06
CA GLU A 38 9.03 16.50 1.99
C GLU A 38 9.22 17.57 3.09
N GLY A 39 10.43 17.63 3.61
CA GLY A 39 10.96 18.69 4.45
C GLY A 39 10.34 18.80 5.85
N GLY A 40 11.15 19.17 6.81
CA GLY A 40 10.75 19.48 8.17
C GLY A 40 10.89 18.33 9.17
N LEU A 41 10.43 18.61 10.39
CA LEU A 41 10.38 17.64 11.48
C LEU A 41 9.37 16.54 11.17
N THR A 42 9.58 15.36 11.74
CA THR A 42 8.72 14.16 11.54
C THR A 42 7.23 14.46 11.73
N ALA A 43 6.83 15.18 12.77
CA ALA A 43 5.45 15.56 13.02
C ALA A 43 4.84 16.37 11.85
N SER A 44 5.57 17.35 11.30
CA SER A 44 5.11 18.11 10.13
C SER A 44 4.94 17.22 8.89
N ALA A 45 5.80 16.21 8.71
CA ALA A 45 5.69 15.26 7.62
C ALA A 45 4.47 14.35 7.78
N VAL A 46 4.18 13.86 9.00
CA VAL A 46 2.96 13.11 9.31
C VAL A 46 1.72 13.94 8.98
N THR A 47 1.67 15.19 9.44
CA THR A 47 0.55 16.09 9.17
C THR A 47 0.28 16.26 7.67
N LYS A 48 1.32 16.52 6.88
CA LYS A 48 1.18 16.67 5.42
C LYS A 48 0.67 15.42 4.75
N SER A 49 1.26 14.26 5.08
CA SER A 49 0.87 12.97 4.53
C SER A 49 -0.58 12.62 4.88
N MET A 50 -0.94 12.72 6.16
CA MET A 50 -2.30 12.42 6.64
C MET A 50 -3.35 13.37 6.08
N SER A 51 -3.06 14.67 5.98
CA SER A 51 -3.99 15.63 5.38
C SER A 51 -4.28 15.33 3.91
N ALA A 52 -3.28 14.92 3.14
CA ALA A 52 -3.48 14.52 1.75
C ALA A 52 -4.28 13.20 1.65
N LEU A 53 -4.00 12.23 2.51
CA LEU A 53 -4.76 10.97 2.56
C LEU A 53 -6.22 11.19 2.98
N TRP A 54 -6.48 12.08 3.95
CA TRP A 54 -7.85 12.43 4.37
C TRP A 54 -8.65 13.05 3.23
N LYS A 55 -8.03 13.96 2.48
CA LYS A 55 -8.65 14.55 1.30
C LYS A 55 -9.00 13.48 0.26
N THR A 56 -8.08 12.57 -0.03
CA THR A 56 -8.32 11.45 -0.96
C THR A 56 -9.44 10.52 -0.47
N LEU A 57 -9.50 10.22 0.85
CA LEU A 57 -10.60 9.45 1.42
C LEU A 57 -11.96 10.14 1.23
N GLU A 58 -12.04 11.44 1.50
CA GLU A 58 -13.26 12.23 1.34
C GLU A 58 -13.76 12.21 -0.12
N GLU A 59 -12.87 12.37 -1.09
CA GLU A 59 -13.18 12.25 -2.52
C GLU A 59 -13.71 10.87 -2.91
N CYS A 60 -13.20 9.81 -2.25
CA CYS A 60 -13.72 8.45 -2.38
C CYS A 60 -15.02 8.22 -1.59
N LYS A 61 -15.57 9.25 -0.91
CA LYS A 61 -16.74 9.17 -0.01
C LYS A 61 -16.52 8.21 1.15
N LEU A 62 -15.29 8.13 1.62
CA LEU A 62 -14.88 7.37 2.79
C LEU A 62 -14.52 8.32 3.94
N SER A 63 -14.46 7.79 5.14
CA SER A 63 -14.13 8.54 6.36
C SER A 63 -13.01 7.88 7.15
N PRO A 64 -12.36 8.58 8.08
CA PRO A 64 -11.36 7.99 8.98
C PRO A 64 -11.84 6.75 9.73
N ALA A 65 -13.15 6.64 10.04
CA ALA A 65 -13.72 5.48 10.70
C ALA A 65 -13.69 4.17 9.87
N GLN A 66 -13.38 4.28 8.58
CA GLN A 66 -13.28 3.14 7.68
C GLN A 66 -11.82 2.71 7.46
N VAL A 67 -10.83 3.47 7.94
CA VAL A 67 -9.42 3.09 7.84
C VAL A 67 -9.17 1.86 8.70
N VAL A 68 -8.58 0.82 8.11
CA VAL A 68 -8.35 -0.47 8.76
C VAL A 68 -6.88 -0.78 9.00
N GLN A 69 -5.97 -0.15 8.26
CA GLN A 69 -4.54 -0.29 8.45
C GLN A 69 -3.80 0.92 7.91
N LEU A 70 -2.71 1.27 8.58
CA LEU A 70 -1.70 2.23 8.10
C LEU A 70 -0.38 1.49 7.92
N LYS A 71 0.35 1.79 6.84
CA LYS A 71 1.75 1.43 6.70
C LYS A 71 2.58 2.71 6.60
N VAL A 72 3.55 2.83 7.44
CA VAL A 72 4.39 4.02 7.59
C VAL A 72 5.82 3.67 7.24
N PHE A 73 6.30 4.22 6.15
CA PHE A 73 7.71 4.24 5.81
C PHE A 73 8.33 5.45 6.47
N LEU A 74 9.37 5.28 7.29
CA LEU A 74 9.95 6.37 8.08
C LEU A 74 11.47 6.28 8.16
N ARG A 75 12.07 7.41 8.45
CA ARG A 75 13.50 7.55 8.66
C ARG A 75 13.78 8.68 9.67
N PRO A 76 14.51 8.37 10.74
CA PRO A 76 15.01 7.06 11.18
C PRO A 76 13.91 6.23 11.86
N ALA A 77 14.11 4.91 11.99
CA ALA A 77 13.18 4.02 12.69
C ALA A 77 12.91 4.44 14.14
N SER A 78 13.88 5.09 14.80
CA SER A 78 13.73 5.63 16.15
C SER A 78 12.63 6.69 16.30
N SER A 79 12.12 7.25 15.19
CA SER A 79 11.00 8.19 15.20
C SER A 79 9.62 7.51 15.29
N ALA A 80 9.55 6.17 15.32
CA ALA A 80 8.29 5.44 15.29
C ALA A 80 7.33 5.83 16.42
N ASP A 81 7.83 6.04 17.63
CA ASP A 81 6.99 6.43 18.78
C ASP A 81 6.44 7.87 18.64
N GLU A 82 7.21 8.78 18.07
CA GLU A 82 6.75 10.13 17.76
C GLU A 82 5.64 10.09 16.70
N VAL A 83 5.88 9.36 15.61
CA VAL A 83 4.88 9.18 14.54
C VAL A 83 3.61 8.53 15.08
N ARG A 84 3.73 7.51 15.94
CA ARG A 84 2.56 6.85 16.55
C ARG A 84 1.71 7.82 17.37
N ARG A 85 2.33 8.65 18.20
CA ARG A 85 1.60 9.68 18.97
C ARG A 85 0.92 10.70 18.07
N GLU A 86 1.57 11.12 17.00
CA GLU A 86 0.96 12.05 16.03
C GLU A 86 -0.21 11.41 15.30
N LEU A 87 -0.10 10.15 14.86
CA LEU A 87 -1.18 9.43 14.20
C LEU A 87 -2.44 9.31 15.06
N GLN A 88 -2.31 9.16 16.37
CA GLN A 88 -3.46 9.09 17.29
C GLN A 88 -4.36 10.32 17.21
N THR A 89 -3.80 11.48 16.92
CA THR A 89 -4.57 12.73 16.83
C THR A 89 -5.54 12.74 15.65
N TYR A 90 -5.33 11.89 14.64
CA TYR A 90 -6.18 11.76 13.46
C TYR A 90 -7.36 10.80 13.64
N PHE A 91 -7.43 10.11 14.79
CA PHE A 91 -8.50 9.16 15.11
C PHE A 91 -9.20 9.51 16.42
N PRO A 92 -9.78 10.74 16.55
CA PRO A 92 -10.39 11.17 17.80
C PRO A 92 -11.59 10.31 18.15
N GLY A 93 -11.64 9.83 19.39
CA GLY A 93 -12.76 9.02 19.92
C GLY A 93 -12.78 7.56 19.47
N GLN A 94 -11.76 7.09 18.76
CA GLN A 94 -11.57 5.69 18.39
C GLN A 94 -10.11 5.26 18.54
N MET A 95 -9.85 3.96 18.56
CA MET A 95 -8.47 3.46 18.50
C MET A 95 -7.85 3.80 17.15
N THR A 96 -6.55 4.14 17.16
CA THR A 96 -5.77 4.20 15.92
C THR A 96 -5.77 2.81 15.27
N PRO A 97 -6.04 2.70 13.97
CA PRO A 97 -5.95 1.42 13.26
C PRO A 97 -4.58 0.75 13.45
N PRO A 98 -4.45 -0.56 13.20
CA PRO A 98 -3.17 -1.24 13.16
C PRO A 98 -2.16 -0.49 12.30
N VAL A 99 -0.93 -0.32 12.81
CA VAL A 99 0.15 0.41 12.13
C VAL A 99 1.33 -0.52 11.90
N VAL A 100 1.81 -0.57 10.65
CA VAL A 100 3.06 -1.23 10.28
C VAL A 100 4.13 -0.16 10.05
N PHE A 101 5.26 -0.23 10.75
CA PHE A 101 6.41 0.65 10.55
C PHE A 101 7.48 -0.06 9.74
N VAL A 102 7.98 0.61 8.70
CA VAL A 102 9.08 0.14 7.85
C VAL A 102 10.16 1.23 7.78
N GLU A 103 11.38 0.92 8.19
CA GLU A 103 12.48 1.85 7.95
C GLU A 103 12.86 1.88 6.49
N TRP A 104 12.96 3.08 5.93
CA TRP A 104 13.36 3.29 4.55
C TRP A 104 14.55 4.23 4.40
N LEU A 105 15.11 4.32 3.20
CA LEU A 105 16.30 5.13 2.91
C LEU A 105 16.00 6.37 2.08
N ALA A 106 14.72 6.61 1.73
CA ALA A 106 14.34 7.76 0.92
C ALA A 106 14.52 9.09 1.68
N PRO A 107 14.73 10.22 0.95
CA PRO A 107 14.92 11.53 1.58
C PRO A 107 13.75 12.02 2.44
N PRO A 108 12.48 11.83 2.06
CA PRO A 108 11.37 12.22 2.92
C PRO A 108 11.40 11.47 4.25
N PRO A 109 11.19 12.15 5.40
CA PRO A 109 11.23 11.49 6.70
C PRO A 109 10.09 10.49 6.90
N VAL A 110 8.95 10.69 6.24
CA VAL A 110 7.75 9.85 6.35
C VAL A 110 7.03 9.75 5.00
N GLU A 111 6.53 8.56 4.71
CA GLU A 111 5.48 8.31 3.73
C GLU A 111 4.43 7.41 4.39
N ILE A 112 3.16 7.69 4.17
CA ILE A 112 2.06 6.90 4.75
C ILE A 112 1.15 6.41 3.63
N GLU A 113 0.90 5.11 3.60
CA GLU A 113 -0.17 4.48 2.82
C GLU A 113 -1.26 3.95 3.75
N LEU A 114 -2.46 3.78 3.25
CA LEU A 114 -3.54 3.24 4.04
C LEU A 114 -4.45 2.28 3.28
N ILE A 115 -5.10 1.42 4.06
CA ILE A 115 -6.17 0.54 3.60
C ILE A 115 -7.45 0.95 4.35
N ALA A 116 -8.56 1.07 3.62
CA ALA A 116 -9.86 1.38 4.20
C ALA A 116 -10.93 0.37 3.77
N HIS A 117 -11.92 0.14 4.64
CA HIS A 117 -13.11 -0.63 4.31
C HIS A 117 -13.96 0.16 3.30
N LEU A 118 -14.35 -0.47 2.22
CA LEU A 118 -15.26 0.06 1.22
C LEU A 118 -16.64 -0.56 1.44
N PRO A 119 -17.68 0.23 1.80
CA PRO A 119 -19.02 -0.30 1.94
C PRO A 119 -19.50 -0.98 0.66
N LEU A 120 -20.46 -1.91 0.80
CA LEU A 120 -21.09 -2.56 -0.34
C LEU A 120 -21.60 -1.50 -1.33
N ALA A 121 -21.19 -1.63 -2.57
CA ALA A 121 -21.64 -0.80 -3.67
C ALA A 121 -22.78 -1.48 -4.44
N ASP A 122 -23.38 -0.74 -5.35
CA ASP A 122 -24.28 -1.26 -6.35
C ASP A 122 -23.58 -2.39 -7.15
N GLU A 123 -24.32 -3.45 -7.48
CA GLU A 123 -23.82 -4.60 -8.26
C GLU A 123 -23.31 -4.21 -9.65
N SER A 124 -23.75 -3.06 -10.16
CA SER A 124 -23.27 -2.49 -11.43
C SER A 124 -21.86 -1.88 -11.39
N ALA A 125 -21.30 -1.65 -10.20
CA ALA A 125 -20.00 -1.03 -10.07
C ALA A 125 -18.86 -2.00 -10.49
N PRO A 126 -17.79 -1.51 -11.16
CA PRO A 126 -16.68 -2.38 -11.57
C PRO A 126 -16.00 -3.03 -10.36
N ARG A 127 -15.55 -4.28 -10.52
CA ARG A 127 -14.86 -5.06 -9.46
C ARG A 127 -13.64 -4.36 -8.91
N VAL A 128 -12.88 -3.71 -9.76
CA VAL A 128 -11.79 -2.81 -9.37
C VAL A 128 -11.89 -1.52 -10.18
N GLN A 129 -11.75 -0.40 -9.49
CA GLN A 129 -11.72 0.94 -10.10
C GLN A 129 -10.47 1.66 -9.63
N TYR A 130 -9.73 2.20 -10.56
CA TYR A 130 -8.56 3.03 -10.27
C TYR A 130 -8.96 4.50 -10.30
N TYR A 131 -8.39 5.28 -9.40
CA TYR A 131 -8.74 6.68 -9.25
C TYR A 131 -7.52 7.51 -8.85
N ASP A 132 -7.36 8.64 -9.51
CA ASP A 132 -6.41 9.68 -9.13
C ASP A 132 -7.18 10.97 -8.84
N PRO A 133 -6.93 11.63 -7.68
CA PRO A 133 -7.53 12.93 -7.37
C PRO A 133 -7.27 13.96 -8.47
N PRO A 134 -8.23 14.83 -8.80
CA PRO A 134 -8.12 15.77 -9.94
C PRO A 134 -6.91 16.71 -9.89
N GLU A 135 -6.46 17.05 -8.69
CA GLU A 135 -5.29 17.91 -8.49
C GLU A 135 -3.95 17.16 -8.54
N VAL A 136 -3.97 15.84 -8.60
CA VAL A 136 -2.76 15.02 -8.65
C VAL A 136 -2.53 14.59 -10.09
N ARG A 137 -1.32 14.84 -10.60
CA ARG A 137 -0.95 14.34 -11.93
C ARG A 137 -0.97 12.82 -11.93
N PRO A 138 -1.74 12.19 -12.82
CA PRO A 138 -1.74 10.72 -12.97
C PRO A 138 -0.34 10.20 -13.28
N MET A 139 -0.02 9.05 -12.71
CA MET A 139 1.25 8.36 -12.93
C MET A 139 0.99 7.06 -13.70
N GLN A 140 1.79 6.77 -14.71
CA GLN A 140 1.62 5.58 -15.55
C GLN A 140 1.97 4.26 -14.83
N ILE A 141 2.61 4.34 -13.68
CA ILE A 141 3.13 3.17 -12.96
C ILE A 141 2.44 2.89 -11.63
N PHE A 142 1.53 3.76 -11.18
CA PHE A 142 0.65 3.53 -10.04
C PHE A 142 -0.53 4.50 -10.06
N SER A 143 -1.66 4.08 -9.50
CA SER A 143 -2.82 4.92 -9.19
C SER A 143 -2.76 5.37 -7.73
N ARG A 144 -3.36 6.50 -7.41
CA ARG A 144 -3.48 6.95 -6.02
C ARG A 144 -4.41 6.06 -5.22
N VAL A 145 -5.45 5.55 -5.85
CA VAL A 145 -6.44 4.71 -5.21
C VAL A 145 -6.82 3.53 -6.10
N ALA A 146 -6.97 2.35 -5.50
CA ALA A 146 -7.67 1.22 -6.09
C ALA A 146 -8.85 0.85 -5.19
N LEU A 147 -10.08 0.95 -5.73
CA LEU A 147 -11.32 0.56 -5.05
C LEU A 147 -11.70 -0.86 -5.49
N VAL A 148 -11.58 -1.81 -4.59
CA VAL A 148 -11.88 -3.24 -4.82
C VAL A 148 -13.25 -3.57 -4.26
N ARG A 149 -14.17 -4.02 -5.12
CA ARG A 149 -15.57 -4.32 -4.79
C ARG A 149 -15.91 -5.81 -4.93
N THR A 150 -14.91 -6.66 -4.88
CA THR A 150 -15.08 -8.12 -4.93
C THR A 150 -14.60 -8.76 -3.64
N GLU A 151 -15.26 -9.85 -3.23
CA GLU A 151 -14.83 -10.65 -2.09
C GLU A 151 -13.60 -11.52 -2.43
N ARG A 152 -13.36 -11.81 -3.72
CA ARG A 152 -12.22 -12.62 -4.15
C ARG A 152 -11.00 -11.74 -4.39
N GLN A 153 -10.08 -11.81 -3.45
CA GLN A 153 -8.76 -11.18 -3.56
C GLN A 153 -7.66 -12.25 -3.54
N ILE A 154 -6.58 -11.98 -4.23
CA ILE A 154 -5.42 -12.88 -4.38
C ILE A 154 -4.24 -12.16 -3.72
N TYR A 155 -3.74 -12.71 -2.63
CA TYR A 155 -2.58 -12.20 -1.91
C TYR A 155 -1.33 -12.95 -2.37
N ILE A 156 -0.35 -12.21 -2.85
CA ILE A 156 0.87 -12.75 -3.43
C ILE A 156 2.03 -12.34 -2.53
N SER A 157 2.77 -13.33 -2.04
CA SER A 157 3.91 -13.13 -1.16
C SER A 157 5.10 -12.49 -1.89
N SER A 158 6.10 -12.09 -1.14
CA SER A 158 7.36 -11.58 -1.68
C SER A 158 7.96 -12.51 -2.73
N LEU A 159 8.13 -11.99 -3.95
CA LEU A 159 8.76 -12.69 -5.06
C LEU A 159 10.21 -12.23 -5.19
N PHE A 160 11.11 -13.16 -5.43
CA PHE A 160 12.52 -12.90 -5.67
C PHE A 160 12.94 -13.41 -7.04
N ALA A 161 13.80 -12.69 -7.71
CA ALA A 161 14.37 -13.16 -8.97
C ALA A 161 15.06 -14.52 -8.78
N ARG A 162 14.83 -15.45 -9.72
CA ARG A 162 15.43 -16.80 -9.68
C ARG A 162 16.96 -16.77 -9.76
N LYS A 163 17.51 -15.75 -10.44
CA LYS A 163 18.97 -15.55 -10.61
C LYS A 163 19.41 -14.18 -10.09
N ARG A 164 20.67 -14.09 -9.72
CA ARG A 164 21.34 -12.80 -9.51
C ARG A 164 21.45 -12.06 -10.83
N GLY A 165 21.36 -10.74 -10.81
CA GLY A 165 21.45 -9.92 -12.01
C GLY A 165 21.31 -8.45 -11.67
N ARG A 166 21.31 -7.60 -12.68
CA ARG A 166 21.02 -6.17 -12.57
C ARG A 166 19.56 -5.96 -12.17
N GLY A 167 19.25 -4.80 -11.63
CA GLY A 167 17.92 -4.48 -11.15
C GLY A 167 16.81 -4.70 -12.17
N GLN A 168 17.03 -4.32 -13.44
CA GLN A 168 16.05 -4.57 -14.50
C GLN A 168 15.87 -6.07 -14.81
N GLU A 169 16.94 -6.87 -14.81
CA GLU A 169 16.85 -8.31 -15.05
C GLU A 169 16.08 -9.00 -13.91
N GLN A 170 16.37 -8.60 -12.67
CA GLN A 170 15.62 -9.08 -11.51
C GLN A 170 14.15 -8.67 -11.57
N ALA A 171 13.84 -7.42 -11.92
CA ALA A 171 12.47 -6.95 -12.03
C ALA A 171 11.67 -7.73 -13.08
N LEU A 172 12.21 -7.92 -14.27
CA LEU A 172 11.56 -8.68 -15.33
C LEU A 172 11.32 -10.13 -14.93
N ASP A 173 12.28 -10.78 -14.26
CA ASP A 173 12.14 -12.15 -13.78
C ASP A 173 11.05 -12.27 -12.69
N VAL A 174 10.95 -11.29 -11.80
CA VAL A 174 9.89 -11.26 -10.77
C VAL A 174 8.51 -11.03 -11.40
N PHE A 175 8.39 -10.16 -12.40
CA PHE A 175 7.15 -9.96 -13.14
C PHE A 175 6.74 -11.19 -13.97
N ASP A 176 7.69 -11.92 -14.54
CA ASP A 176 7.42 -13.20 -15.22
C ASP A 176 6.80 -14.23 -14.25
N GLN A 177 7.37 -14.34 -13.04
CA GLN A 177 6.79 -15.19 -11.99
C GLN A 177 5.39 -14.71 -11.57
N LEU A 178 5.22 -13.39 -11.42
CA LEU A 178 3.92 -12.80 -11.08
C LEU A 178 2.86 -13.14 -12.13
N GLN A 179 3.16 -12.99 -13.42
CA GLN A 179 2.23 -13.38 -14.50
C GLN A 179 1.80 -14.84 -14.40
N HIS A 180 2.76 -15.75 -14.20
CA HIS A 180 2.43 -17.17 -14.03
C HIS A 180 1.50 -17.43 -12.85
N ILE A 181 1.72 -16.75 -11.72
CA ILE A 181 0.85 -16.88 -10.53
C ILE A 181 -0.55 -16.35 -10.84
N LEU A 182 -0.63 -15.20 -11.49
CA LEU A 182 -1.90 -14.57 -11.85
C LEU A 182 -2.71 -15.46 -12.81
N ASP A 183 -2.08 -16.01 -13.84
CA ASP A 183 -2.71 -16.96 -14.78
C ASP A 183 -3.28 -18.18 -14.05
N GLN A 184 -2.51 -18.77 -13.15
CA GLN A 184 -2.94 -19.93 -12.36
C GLN A 184 -4.05 -19.62 -11.35
N THR A 185 -4.16 -18.40 -10.93
CA THR A 185 -5.16 -17.95 -9.94
C THR A 185 -6.37 -17.24 -10.58
N GLY A 186 -6.45 -17.20 -11.90
CA GLY A 186 -7.56 -16.59 -12.65
C GLY A 186 -7.56 -15.06 -12.54
N SER A 187 -6.38 -14.46 -12.70
CA SER A 187 -6.18 -13.01 -12.74
C SER A 187 -5.17 -12.64 -13.82
N ASP A 188 -4.85 -11.37 -13.94
CA ASP A 188 -3.82 -10.82 -14.83
C ASP A 188 -3.28 -9.49 -14.31
N LEU A 189 -2.29 -8.92 -14.99
CA LEU A 189 -1.66 -7.65 -14.59
C LEU A 189 -2.59 -6.43 -14.64
N ARG A 190 -3.73 -6.51 -15.33
CA ARG A 190 -4.75 -5.46 -15.38
C ARG A 190 -5.69 -5.45 -14.16
N HIS A 191 -5.59 -6.48 -13.33
CA HIS A 191 -6.41 -6.68 -12.14
C HIS A 191 -5.61 -6.60 -10.85
N MET A 192 -4.43 -5.95 -10.90
CA MET A 192 -3.64 -5.66 -9.72
C MET A 192 -4.31 -4.53 -8.91
N ALA A 193 -4.55 -4.77 -7.62
CA ALA A 193 -5.18 -3.80 -6.73
C ALA A 193 -4.16 -2.99 -5.94
N ASN A 194 -3.19 -3.67 -5.32
CA ASN A 194 -2.17 -3.04 -4.49
C ASN A 194 -0.79 -3.68 -4.70
N ALA A 195 0.25 -2.88 -4.55
CA ALA A 195 1.63 -3.32 -4.64
C ALA A 195 2.54 -2.55 -3.69
N THR A 196 3.44 -3.24 -3.01
CA THR A 196 4.59 -2.61 -2.36
C THR A 196 5.87 -3.15 -2.98
N TYR A 197 6.70 -2.25 -3.51
CA TYR A 197 7.98 -2.60 -4.11
C TYR A 197 9.11 -2.23 -3.16
N TYR A 198 9.93 -3.18 -2.80
CA TYR A 198 11.12 -2.99 -1.97
C TYR A 198 12.36 -3.08 -2.84
N VAL A 199 13.21 -2.08 -2.81
CA VAL A 199 14.43 -1.98 -3.61
C VAL A 199 15.61 -1.57 -2.72
N CYS A 200 16.82 -2.10 -2.99
CA CYS A 200 17.99 -1.82 -2.15
C CYS A 200 18.90 -0.73 -2.72
N ASP A 201 18.75 -0.41 -4.00
CA ASP A 201 19.63 0.52 -4.71
C ASP A 201 18.92 1.20 -5.88
N ASP A 202 19.57 2.21 -6.44
CA ASP A 202 19.06 2.98 -7.58
C ASP A 202 18.93 2.17 -8.87
N ASP A 203 19.77 1.16 -9.08
CA ASP A 203 19.67 0.31 -10.28
C ASP A 203 18.38 -0.54 -10.22
N SER A 204 18.11 -1.10 -9.06
CA SER A 204 16.88 -1.84 -8.79
C SER A 204 15.64 -0.95 -8.84
N ALA A 205 15.72 0.27 -8.30
CA ALA A 205 14.63 1.24 -8.37
C ALA A 205 14.29 1.60 -9.82
N ARG A 206 15.28 1.94 -10.63
CA ARG A 206 15.09 2.23 -12.07
C ARG A 206 14.65 1.02 -12.87
N GLY A 207 15.18 -0.17 -12.56
CA GLY A 207 14.79 -1.43 -13.19
C GLY A 207 13.32 -1.75 -12.95
N MET A 208 12.87 -1.60 -11.72
CA MET A 208 11.47 -1.77 -11.32
C MET A 208 10.55 -0.76 -12.04
N ASP A 209 10.92 0.52 -12.08
CA ASP A 209 10.11 1.55 -12.74
C ASP A 209 9.95 1.27 -14.24
N ARG A 210 11.02 0.86 -14.94
CA ARG A 210 10.94 0.47 -16.36
C ARG A 210 10.07 -0.77 -16.58
N ALA A 211 10.22 -1.79 -15.74
CA ALA A 211 9.39 -2.99 -15.84
C ALA A 211 7.90 -2.66 -15.71
N ARG A 212 7.54 -1.81 -14.75
CA ARG A 212 6.15 -1.35 -14.56
C ARG A 212 5.60 -0.59 -15.77
N LEU A 213 6.39 0.33 -16.35
CA LEU A 213 6.02 1.07 -17.55
C LEU A 213 5.74 0.16 -18.76
N TRP A 214 6.42 -0.96 -18.88
CA TRP A 214 6.27 -1.88 -20.01
C TRP A 214 5.19 -2.92 -19.82
N LEU A 215 4.95 -3.34 -18.57
CA LEU A 215 4.13 -4.51 -18.26
C LEU A 215 2.74 -4.15 -17.76
N TYR A 216 2.57 -3.01 -17.09
CA TYR A 216 1.24 -2.57 -16.67
C TYR A 216 0.46 -1.91 -17.80
N ASP A 217 -0.85 -2.11 -17.75
CA ASP A 217 -1.79 -1.22 -18.44
C ASP A 217 -1.72 0.15 -17.76
N GLN A 218 -1.28 1.15 -18.51
CA GLN A 218 -1.04 2.50 -17.97
C GLN A 218 -2.32 3.22 -17.52
N ASP A 219 -3.49 2.76 -17.97
CA ASP A 219 -4.80 3.25 -17.53
C ASP A 219 -5.30 2.52 -16.27
N ARG A 220 -4.61 1.45 -15.87
CA ARG A 220 -5.03 0.57 -14.77
C ARG A 220 -3.87 0.12 -13.87
N PRO A 221 -2.91 0.98 -13.52
CA PRO A 221 -1.84 0.57 -12.61
C PRO A 221 -2.38 0.43 -11.19
N PRO A 222 -1.82 -0.49 -10.37
CA PRO A 222 -2.26 -0.68 -8.98
C PRO A 222 -2.02 0.56 -8.12
N ALA A 223 -2.74 0.69 -7.01
CA ALA A 223 -2.31 1.56 -5.94
C ALA A 223 -0.98 1.03 -5.39
N ALA A 224 0.06 1.87 -5.26
CA ALA A 224 1.37 1.34 -4.94
C ALA A 224 2.29 2.32 -4.19
N SER A 225 3.18 1.73 -3.38
CA SER A 225 4.34 2.39 -2.80
C SER A 225 5.63 1.72 -3.23
N LYS A 226 6.72 2.50 -3.32
CA LYS A 226 8.06 1.99 -3.58
C LYS A 226 9.00 2.43 -2.46
N CYS A 227 9.55 1.48 -1.74
CA CYS A 227 10.38 1.70 -0.57
C CYS A 227 11.84 1.26 -0.84
N MET A 228 12.79 2.17 -0.64
CA MET A 228 14.21 1.83 -0.64
C MET A 228 14.59 1.34 0.77
N VAL A 229 15.15 0.14 0.85
CA VAL A 229 15.48 -0.56 2.10
C VAL A 229 16.91 -1.08 2.10
N HIS A 230 17.45 -1.40 3.27
CA HIS A 230 18.81 -1.97 3.39
C HIS A 230 18.94 -3.38 2.81
N GLY A 231 17.87 -4.14 2.78
CA GLY A 231 17.86 -5.51 2.27
C GLY A 231 16.45 -6.07 2.12
N VAL A 232 16.32 -7.04 1.24
CA VAL A 232 15.02 -7.64 0.89
C VAL A 232 14.83 -9.07 1.41
N GLY A 233 15.70 -9.51 2.33
CA GLY A 233 15.54 -10.81 3.00
C GLY A 233 16.14 -12.00 2.25
N GLN A 234 16.68 -11.82 1.03
CA GLN A 234 17.37 -12.88 0.30
C GLN A 234 18.73 -12.42 -0.24
N SER A 235 19.79 -13.15 0.12
CA SER A 235 21.15 -12.82 -0.29
C SER A 235 21.31 -12.74 -1.81
N GLY A 236 21.93 -11.64 -2.28
CA GLY A 236 22.19 -11.38 -3.69
C GLY A 236 20.95 -11.02 -4.51
N ARG A 237 19.85 -10.67 -3.84
CA ARG A 237 18.69 -10.03 -4.43
C ARG A 237 18.61 -8.60 -3.94
N THR A 238 18.21 -7.70 -4.82
CA THR A 238 18.18 -6.25 -4.58
C THR A 238 16.78 -5.67 -4.71
N LEU A 239 15.81 -6.49 -5.05
CA LEU A 239 14.41 -6.12 -5.05
C LEU A 239 13.49 -7.30 -4.72
N THR A 240 12.34 -6.97 -4.19
CA THR A 240 11.19 -7.85 -4.02
C THR A 240 9.90 -7.03 -4.07
N MET A 241 8.75 -7.70 -4.11
CA MET A 241 7.45 -7.04 -4.03
C MET A 241 6.42 -7.96 -3.39
N ASP A 242 5.48 -7.39 -2.66
CA ASP A 242 4.22 -8.02 -2.28
C ASP A 242 3.07 -7.37 -3.04
N MET A 243 2.05 -8.15 -3.37
CA MET A 243 1.03 -7.75 -4.31
C MET A 243 -0.33 -8.30 -3.89
N ILE A 244 -1.37 -7.51 -4.22
CA ILE A 244 -2.76 -7.95 -4.10
C ILE A 244 -3.44 -7.76 -5.45
N ALA A 245 -4.07 -8.81 -5.94
CA ALA A 245 -4.83 -8.82 -7.19
C ALA A 245 -6.29 -9.21 -6.92
N VAL A 246 -7.14 -8.99 -7.92
CA VAL A 246 -8.53 -9.47 -7.94
C VAL A 246 -8.72 -10.46 -9.10
N GLY A 247 -9.73 -11.31 -9.03
CA GLY A 247 -10.05 -12.22 -10.14
C GLY A 247 -10.48 -11.45 -11.39
N SER A 248 -9.95 -11.85 -12.56
CA SER A 248 -10.20 -11.17 -13.84
C SER A 248 -11.54 -11.52 -14.49
N GLY A 249 -12.13 -12.66 -14.15
CA GLY A 249 -13.37 -13.15 -14.75
C GLY A 249 -14.21 -13.87 -13.69
N GLU A 250 -15.40 -14.00 -13.74
CA GLU A 250 -16.59 -14.07 -14.54
C GLU A 250 -17.66 -13.12 -14.04
#